data_2c3d05d25f7badd14c3fb6595eeec74d
#
_entry.id   2c3d05d25f7badd14c3fb6595eeec74d
#
_cell.length_a   1.000
_cell.length_b   1.000
_cell.length_c   1.000
_cell.angle_alpha   90.00
_cell.angle_beta   90.00
_cell.angle_gamma   90.00
#
_symmetry.space_group_name_H-M   'P 1'
#
loop_
_entity.id
_entity.type
_entity.pdbx_description
1 polymer ?
#
loop_
_entity_poly.entity_id
_entity_poly.type
_entity_poly.pdbx_seq_one_letter_code
_entity_poly.pdbx_strand_id
1 'polypeptide(L)'
;KIKMVEPLRKSTREEREQWIKEADYNLFQLKSDQVYIDCLTDSGTGAMSDRQWAAMMMGDESYAGSSSFFQLKETINKITGFEYVIPTHQGRAAENVLFSHLVKNGDIVPGNSHFDTTKGHIESRKAFAVDCTVDEAKDTQLEVPFKGNVDPKKLDAVLAENADKVPFIIVTVTNNTAGGQPVSMQNLREV
;
A
#
# COMPACT_ATOMS: atom_id res chain seq x y z
N LYS A 1 -12.77 -9.36 -19.86
CA LYS A 1 -13.66 -10.48 -19.51
C LYS A 1 -13.57 -10.73 -18.01
N ILE A 2 -14.72 -10.80 -17.33
CA ILE A 2 -14.83 -11.06 -15.89
C ILE A 2 -15.38 -12.47 -15.71
N LYS A 3 -14.74 -13.27 -14.86
CA LYS A 3 -15.14 -14.67 -14.56
C LYS A 3 -16.11 -14.78 -13.38
N MET A 4 -16.22 -13.74 -12.55
CA MET A 4 -17.10 -13.70 -11.40
C MET A 4 -18.11 -12.57 -11.57
N VAL A 5 -19.37 -12.85 -11.26
CA VAL A 5 -20.46 -11.88 -11.30
C VAL A 5 -21.29 -12.06 -10.04
N GLU A 6 -21.50 -10.99 -9.31
CA GLU A 6 -22.38 -10.95 -8.14
C GLU A 6 -23.68 -10.21 -8.48
N PRO A 7 -24.83 -10.67 -7.97
CA PRO A 7 -26.07 -9.92 -8.09
C PRO A 7 -25.97 -8.63 -7.28
N LEU A 8 -26.24 -7.50 -7.93
CA LEU A 8 -26.32 -6.21 -7.25
C LEU A 8 -27.75 -5.88 -6.86
N ARG A 9 -27.97 -5.50 -5.62
CA ARG A 9 -29.25 -4.97 -5.16
C ARG A 9 -29.40 -3.54 -5.67
N LYS A 10 -30.39 -3.32 -6.52
CA LYS A 10 -30.81 -1.96 -6.88
C LYS A 10 -31.58 -1.35 -5.71
N SER A 11 -31.11 -0.24 -5.20
CA SER A 11 -31.75 0.53 -4.14
C SER A 11 -32.35 1.82 -4.71
N THR A 12 -33.40 2.32 -4.06
CA THR A 12 -33.92 3.66 -4.34
C THR A 12 -33.05 4.73 -3.68
N ARG A 13 -33.24 5.97 -4.04
CA ARG A 13 -32.55 7.10 -3.40
C ARG A 13 -32.94 7.21 -1.93
N GLU A 14 -34.22 7.06 -1.64
CA GLU A 14 -34.81 7.13 -0.30
C GLU A 14 -34.20 6.07 0.63
N GLU A 15 -34.07 4.83 0.16
CA GLU A 15 -33.40 3.77 0.91
C GLU A 15 -31.95 4.15 1.24
N ARG A 16 -31.19 4.66 0.27
CA ARG A 16 -29.80 5.06 0.50
C ARG A 16 -29.66 6.23 1.46
N GLU A 17 -30.56 7.21 1.36
CA GLU A 17 -30.58 8.35 2.29
C GLU A 17 -30.94 7.91 3.72
N GLN A 18 -31.80 6.92 3.88
CA GLN A 18 -32.10 6.33 5.17
C GLN A 18 -30.91 5.58 5.73
N TRP A 19 -30.30 4.67 4.96
CA TRP A 19 -29.18 3.86 5.41
C TRP A 19 -27.96 4.69 5.82
N ILE A 20 -27.62 5.73 5.07
CA ILE A 20 -26.48 6.59 5.44
C ILE A 20 -26.76 7.40 6.72
N LYS A 21 -28.01 7.79 6.97
CA LYS A 21 -28.41 8.42 8.23
C LYS A 21 -28.34 7.45 9.41
N GLU A 22 -28.83 6.22 9.24
CA GLU A 22 -28.74 5.16 10.25
C GLU A 22 -27.28 4.79 10.57
N ALA A 23 -26.38 4.94 9.62
CA ALA A 23 -24.94 4.76 9.78
C ALA A 23 -24.20 6.00 10.31
N ASP A 24 -24.93 7.01 10.80
CA ASP A 24 -24.35 8.30 11.26
C ASP A 24 -23.37 8.93 10.23
N TYR A 25 -23.68 8.77 8.94
CA TYR A 25 -22.84 9.20 7.81
C TYR A 25 -21.45 8.55 7.79
N ASN A 26 -21.25 7.44 8.49
CA ASN A 26 -20.04 6.65 8.48
C ASN A 26 -20.17 5.50 7.46
N LEU A 27 -19.48 5.59 6.33
CA LEU A 27 -19.53 4.60 5.26
C LEU A 27 -19.11 3.20 5.71
N PHE A 28 -18.25 3.08 6.73
CA PHE A 28 -17.80 1.80 7.27
C PHE A 28 -18.86 1.07 8.12
N GLN A 29 -19.97 1.72 8.43
CA GLN A 29 -21.10 1.11 9.12
C GLN A 29 -22.22 0.63 8.19
N LEU A 30 -22.12 0.92 6.90
CA LEU A 30 -23.02 0.38 5.91
C LEU A 30 -22.78 -1.12 5.72
N LYS A 31 -23.87 -1.88 5.54
CA LYS A 31 -23.76 -3.28 5.13
C LYS A 31 -23.40 -3.37 3.66
N SER A 32 -22.69 -4.42 3.25
CA SER A 32 -22.24 -4.58 1.86
C SER A 32 -23.41 -4.60 0.85
N ASP A 33 -24.56 -5.16 1.20
CA ASP A 33 -25.76 -5.19 0.36
C ASP A 33 -26.48 -3.82 0.25
N GLN A 34 -26.07 -2.85 1.05
CA GLN A 34 -26.54 -1.45 0.98
C GLN A 34 -25.68 -0.59 0.06
N VAL A 35 -24.51 -1.08 -0.36
CA VAL A 35 -23.56 -0.37 -1.21
C VAL A 35 -23.73 -0.83 -2.66
N TYR A 36 -24.18 0.08 -3.53
CA TYR A 36 -24.38 -0.22 -4.95
C TYR A 36 -23.08 -0.15 -5.77
N ILE A 37 -22.25 0.85 -5.49
CA ILE A 37 -20.93 1.03 -6.09
C ILE A 37 -19.95 1.22 -4.95
N ASP A 38 -19.07 0.25 -4.74
CA ASP A 38 -18.05 0.30 -3.71
C ASP A 38 -16.76 0.90 -4.28
N CYS A 39 -16.40 2.10 -3.78
CA CYS A 39 -15.17 2.80 -4.12
C CYS A 39 -14.14 2.78 -2.98
N LEU A 40 -14.44 2.09 -1.87
CA LEU A 40 -13.58 2.02 -0.68
C LEU A 40 -12.83 0.69 -0.57
N THR A 41 -13.45 -0.41 -0.98
CA THR A 41 -12.83 -1.72 -0.94
C THR A 41 -11.86 -1.86 -2.11
N ASP A 42 -10.60 -1.52 -1.87
CA ASP A 42 -9.49 -1.61 -2.84
C ASP A 42 -8.60 -2.83 -2.61
N SER A 43 -8.66 -3.42 -1.42
CA SER A 43 -7.87 -4.58 -1.02
C SER A 43 -8.69 -5.84 -1.15
N GLY A 44 -8.47 -6.61 -2.17
CA GLY A 44 -9.19 -7.86 -2.40
C GLY A 44 -8.83 -8.49 -3.73
N THR A 45 -9.55 -9.54 -4.06
CA THR A 45 -9.38 -10.24 -5.32
C THR A 45 -9.94 -9.37 -6.44
N GLY A 46 -9.08 -8.74 -7.21
CA GLY A 46 -9.46 -8.08 -8.45
C GLY A 46 -9.78 -9.08 -9.56
N ALA A 47 -9.84 -8.60 -10.80
CA ALA A 47 -10.00 -9.47 -11.96
C ALA A 47 -8.79 -10.40 -12.10
N MET A 48 -9.03 -11.70 -12.13
CA MET A 48 -8.01 -12.74 -12.30
C MET A 48 -8.14 -13.38 -13.69
N SER A 49 -7.00 -13.72 -14.30
CA SER A 49 -7.01 -14.49 -15.53
C SER A 49 -7.45 -15.94 -15.29
N ASP A 50 -7.91 -16.61 -16.35
CA ASP A 50 -8.22 -18.05 -16.30
C ASP A 50 -7.00 -18.89 -15.92
N ARG A 51 -5.79 -18.48 -16.29
CA ARG A 51 -4.55 -19.13 -15.89
C ARG A 51 -4.26 -18.96 -14.41
N GLN A 52 -4.53 -17.78 -13.82
CA GLN A 52 -4.39 -17.57 -12.38
C GLN A 52 -5.39 -18.45 -11.61
N TRP A 53 -6.64 -18.53 -12.06
CA TRP A 53 -7.64 -19.41 -11.47
C TRP A 53 -7.21 -20.89 -11.57
N ALA A 54 -6.72 -21.33 -12.73
CA ALA A 54 -6.24 -22.69 -12.90
C ALA A 54 -5.05 -22.98 -11.99
N ALA A 55 -4.08 -22.07 -11.89
CA ALA A 55 -2.91 -22.24 -11.02
C ALA A 55 -3.31 -22.30 -9.53
N MET A 56 -4.29 -21.49 -9.11
CA MET A 56 -4.81 -21.56 -7.74
C MET A 56 -5.44 -22.92 -7.42
N MET A 57 -6.18 -23.51 -8.37
CA MET A 57 -6.79 -24.84 -8.21
C MET A 57 -5.77 -25.99 -8.26
N MET A 58 -4.58 -25.75 -8.84
CA MET A 58 -3.48 -26.71 -8.92
C MET A 58 -2.46 -26.56 -7.80
N GLY A 59 -2.61 -25.54 -6.96
CA GLY A 59 -1.74 -25.32 -5.81
C GLY A 59 -1.77 -26.52 -4.86
N ASP A 60 -0.60 -26.89 -4.33
CA ASP A 60 -0.47 -28.00 -3.40
C ASP A 60 -0.64 -27.57 -1.95
N GLU A 61 -1.26 -28.44 -1.15
CA GLU A 61 -1.32 -28.30 0.30
C GLU A 61 -0.23 -29.16 0.94
N SER A 62 0.55 -28.54 1.84
CA SER A 62 1.57 -29.24 2.60
C SER A 62 1.80 -28.54 3.93
N TYR A 63 2.00 -29.31 5.00
CA TYR A 63 2.39 -28.76 6.29
C TYR A 63 3.72 -27.99 6.21
N ALA A 64 4.65 -28.48 5.40
CA ALA A 64 5.91 -27.82 5.08
C ALA A 64 6.40 -28.29 3.71
N GLY A 65 7.16 -27.44 3.00
CA GLY A 65 7.80 -27.82 1.74
C GLY A 65 6.87 -27.83 0.52
N SER A 66 5.81 -27.00 0.53
CA SER A 66 4.91 -26.82 -0.61
C SER A 66 5.67 -26.43 -1.87
N SER A 67 5.42 -27.13 -2.98
CA SER A 67 5.99 -26.80 -4.29
C SER A 67 5.59 -25.41 -4.76
N SER A 68 4.37 -25.00 -4.47
CA SER A 68 3.85 -23.66 -4.78
C SER A 68 4.65 -22.54 -4.07
N PHE A 69 5.09 -22.80 -2.83
CA PHE A 69 5.94 -21.85 -2.12
C PHE A 69 7.32 -21.70 -2.79
N PHE A 70 7.95 -22.79 -3.20
CA PHE A 70 9.25 -22.73 -3.88
C PHE A 70 9.14 -22.05 -5.24
N GLN A 71 8.06 -22.27 -5.99
CA GLN A 71 7.79 -21.55 -7.25
C GLN A 71 7.59 -20.04 -7.03
N LEU A 72 6.87 -19.66 -5.96
CA LEU A 72 6.72 -18.26 -5.57
C LEU A 72 8.07 -17.62 -5.25
N LYS A 73 8.88 -18.29 -4.41
CA LYS A 73 10.22 -17.84 -4.03
C LYS A 73 11.12 -17.64 -5.26
N GLU A 74 11.16 -18.63 -6.15
CA GLU A 74 11.95 -18.56 -7.38
C GLU A 74 11.50 -17.41 -8.30
N THR A 75 10.19 -17.22 -8.43
CA THR A 75 9.63 -16.16 -9.26
C THR A 75 9.98 -14.78 -8.69
N ILE A 76 9.83 -14.57 -7.39
CA ILE A 76 10.21 -13.32 -6.74
C ILE A 76 11.71 -13.06 -6.91
N ASN A 77 12.54 -14.06 -6.68
CA ASN A 77 13.98 -13.94 -6.89
C ASN A 77 14.34 -13.51 -8.33
N LYS A 78 13.72 -14.13 -9.34
CA LYS A 78 13.93 -13.76 -10.75
C LYS A 78 13.54 -12.32 -11.07
N ILE A 79 12.48 -11.81 -10.42
CA ILE A 79 11.96 -10.46 -10.69
C ILE A 79 12.76 -9.40 -9.92
N THR A 80 13.06 -9.66 -8.66
CA THR A 80 13.60 -8.66 -7.73
C THR A 80 15.08 -8.83 -7.44
N GLY A 81 15.64 -10.02 -7.62
CA GLY A 81 17.00 -10.37 -7.22
C GLY A 81 17.15 -10.68 -5.72
N PHE A 82 16.09 -10.59 -4.92
CA PHE A 82 16.16 -10.91 -3.49
C PHE A 82 16.26 -12.41 -3.25
N GLU A 83 17.24 -12.82 -2.47
CA GLU A 83 17.49 -14.22 -2.10
C GLU A 83 16.44 -14.73 -1.11
N TYR A 84 16.05 -13.91 -0.14
CA TYR A 84 15.15 -14.29 0.94
C TYR A 84 13.75 -13.78 0.69
N VAL A 85 12.76 -14.66 0.83
CA VAL A 85 11.33 -14.37 0.70
C VAL A 85 10.62 -14.90 1.94
N ILE A 86 10.05 -14.00 2.71
CA ILE A 86 9.33 -14.32 3.96
C ILE A 86 7.89 -13.86 3.81
N PRO A 87 6.96 -14.75 3.47
CA PRO A 87 5.55 -14.39 3.37
C PRO A 87 4.97 -14.02 4.74
N THR A 88 4.14 -12.99 4.75
CA THR A 88 3.33 -12.60 5.90
C THR A 88 1.86 -12.63 5.53
N HIS A 89 0.97 -12.67 6.51
CA HIS A 89 -0.46 -12.75 6.23
C HIS A 89 -1.02 -11.47 5.56
N GLN A 90 -0.33 -10.32 5.70
CA GLN A 90 -0.67 -9.05 5.04
C GLN A 90 0.50 -8.06 5.11
N GLY A 91 0.46 -7.02 4.25
CA GLY A 91 1.53 -6.02 4.14
C GLY A 91 1.85 -5.30 5.44
N ARG A 92 0.83 -4.85 6.19
CA ARG A 92 1.06 -4.18 7.50
C ARG A 92 1.72 -5.08 8.55
N ALA A 93 1.59 -6.39 8.45
CA ALA A 93 2.33 -7.31 9.28
C ALA A 93 3.80 -7.39 8.87
N ALA A 94 4.09 -7.35 7.57
CA ALA A 94 5.46 -7.24 7.06
C ALA A 94 6.14 -5.96 7.55
N GLU A 95 5.44 -4.81 7.47
CA GLU A 95 5.93 -3.54 8.02
C GLU A 95 6.23 -3.65 9.52
N ASN A 96 5.32 -4.22 10.29
CA ASN A 96 5.53 -4.38 11.74
C ASN A 96 6.77 -5.22 12.06
N VAL A 97 6.94 -6.35 11.39
CA VAL A 97 8.12 -7.23 11.55
C VAL A 97 9.39 -6.47 11.18
N LEU A 98 9.43 -5.85 9.99
CA LEU A 98 10.61 -5.13 9.50
C LEU A 98 10.99 -3.97 10.43
N PHE A 99 10.02 -3.13 10.79
CA PHE A 99 10.30 -1.94 11.60
C PHE A 99 10.63 -2.26 13.06
N SER A 100 10.19 -3.44 13.57
CA SER A 100 10.60 -3.88 14.90
C SER A 100 12.11 -4.12 15.02
N HIS A 101 12.76 -4.39 13.89
CA HIS A 101 14.21 -4.59 13.83
C HIS A 101 14.97 -3.34 13.40
N LEU A 102 14.43 -2.55 12.49
CA LEU A 102 15.14 -1.45 11.86
C LEU A 102 14.91 -0.09 12.53
N VAL A 103 13.75 0.13 13.16
CA VAL A 103 13.36 1.46 13.71
C VAL A 103 13.54 1.48 15.22
N LYS A 104 14.28 2.47 15.70
CA LYS A 104 14.54 2.73 17.13
C LYS A 104 13.89 4.04 17.58
N ASN A 105 13.78 4.23 18.87
CA ASN A 105 13.31 5.48 19.46
C ASN A 105 14.19 6.66 19.02
N GLY A 106 13.57 7.69 18.48
CA GLY A 106 14.23 8.91 18.02
C GLY A 106 14.73 8.85 16.58
N ASP A 107 14.57 7.71 15.88
CA ASP A 107 14.90 7.62 14.46
C ASP A 107 13.97 8.49 13.60
N ILE A 108 14.47 8.87 12.44
CA ILE A 108 13.75 9.63 11.44
C ILE A 108 13.68 8.78 10.16
N VAL A 109 12.47 8.55 9.68
CA VAL A 109 12.25 7.78 8.44
C VAL A 109 11.66 8.72 7.39
N PRO A 110 12.47 9.23 6.46
CA PRO A 110 11.97 10.05 5.36
C PRO A 110 11.39 9.19 4.23
N GLY A 111 10.47 9.80 3.48
CA GLY A 111 9.88 9.17 2.30
C GLY A 111 9.12 10.16 1.44
N ASN A 112 8.58 9.71 0.29
CA ASN A 112 7.72 10.56 -0.52
C ASN A 112 6.41 10.90 0.20
N SER A 113 5.71 9.93 0.74
CA SER A 113 4.62 10.09 1.73
C SER A 113 4.39 8.75 2.38
N HIS A 114 4.14 8.77 3.67
CA HIS A 114 3.89 7.54 4.41
C HIS A 114 2.41 7.15 4.29
N PHE A 115 2.17 5.88 4.03
CA PHE A 115 0.85 5.31 4.22
C PHE A 115 0.50 5.29 5.72
N ASP A 116 -0.78 5.29 6.07
CA ASP A 116 -1.22 5.41 7.46
C ASP A 116 -0.66 4.31 8.39
N THR A 117 -0.65 3.06 7.95
CA THR A 117 -0.07 1.94 8.74
C THR A 117 1.43 2.05 8.84
N THR A 118 2.12 2.45 7.79
CA THR A 118 3.56 2.69 7.77
C THR A 118 3.94 3.75 8.80
N LYS A 119 3.25 4.90 8.75
CA LYS A 119 3.41 5.99 9.71
C LYS A 119 3.12 5.52 11.14
N GLY A 120 2.01 4.81 11.34
CA GLY A 120 1.63 4.26 12.64
C GLY A 120 2.69 3.31 13.21
N HIS A 121 3.31 2.47 12.40
CA HIS A 121 4.38 1.58 12.84
C HIS A 121 5.67 2.31 13.20
N ILE A 122 6.00 3.39 12.51
CA ILE A 122 7.15 4.26 12.84
C ILE A 122 6.88 4.97 14.17
N GLU A 123 5.76 5.68 14.27
CA GLU A 123 5.42 6.51 15.43
C GLU A 123 5.17 5.69 16.70
N SER A 124 4.63 4.47 16.61
CA SER A 124 4.48 3.56 17.75
C SER A 124 5.81 3.18 18.41
N ARG A 125 6.92 3.31 17.66
CA ARG A 125 8.29 3.10 18.15
C ARG A 125 8.95 4.38 18.64
N LYS A 126 8.19 5.48 18.76
CA LYS A 126 8.68 6.81 19.13
C LYS A 126 9.73 7.34 18.15
N ALA A 127 9.60 7.00 16.89
CA ALA A 127 10.35 7.51 15.75
C ALA A 127 9.48 8.50 14.96
N PHE A 128 10.05 9.19 13.99
CA PHE A 128 9.40 10.24 13.22
C PHE A 128 9.32 9.87 11.74
N ALA A 129 8.11 9.87 11.19
CA ALA A 129 7.88 9.77 9.77
C ALA A 129 7.91 11.17 9.14
N VAL A 130 8.78 11.40 8.16
CA VAL A 130 8.95 12.71 7.51
C VAL A 130 8.61 12.62 6.02
N ASP A 131 7.57 13.33 5.63
CA ASP A 131 7.11 13.35 4.24
C ASP A 131 7.90 14.39 3.42
N CYS A 132 8.64 13.89 2.42
CA CYS A 132 9.46 14.66 1.49
C CYS A 132 8.86 14.66 0.07
N THR A 133 7.53 14.63 -0.06
CA THR A 133 6.86 14.66 -1.38
C THR A 133 7.08 16.02 -2.06
N VAL A 134 7.14 16.01 -3.39
CA VAL A 134 7.16 17.24 -4.20
C VAL A 134 5.93 18.11 -3.90
N ASP A 135 6.07 19.42 -3.93
CA ASP A 135 4.97 20.32 -3.54
C ASP A 135 3.78 20.30 -4.50
N GLU A 136 4.03 19.98 -5.76
CA GLU A 136 3.01 19.79 -6.80
C GLU A 136 1.98 18.72 -6.43
N ALA A 137 2.33 17.78 -5.57
CA ALA A 137 1.41 16.75 -5.08
C ALA A 137 0.23 17.31 -4.28
N LYS A 138 0.38 18.50 -3.69
CA LYS A 138 -0.66 19.15 -2.88
C LYS A 138 -1.76 19.80 -3.72
N ASP A 139 -1.46 20.18 -4.95
CA ASP A 139 -2.42 20.77 -5.86
C ASP A 139 -3.06 19.71 -6.74
N THR A 140 -4.30 19.35 -6.44
CA THR A 140 -5.05 18.31 -7.17
C THR A 140 -5.44 18.72 -8.58
N GLN A 141 -5.41 20.03 -8.91
CA GLN A 141 -5.78 20.58 -10.20
C GLN A 141 -4.57 20.74 -11.14
N LEU A 142 -3.36 20.69 -10.59
CA LEU A 142 -2.14 20.83 -11.38
C LEU A 142 -1.83 19.52 -12.13
N GLU A 143 -1.85 19.58 -13.45
CA GLU A 143 -1.51 18.46 -14.33
C GLU A 143 -0.01 18.44 -14.65
N VAL A 144 0.77 17.75 -13.81
CA VAL A 144 2.19 17.48 -14.04
C VAL A 144 2.49 16.00 -13.82
N PRO A 145 3.48 15.42 -14.49
CA PRO A 145 3.82 14.01 -14.33
C PRO A 145 4.49 13.75 -12.96
N PHE A 146 4.35 12.52 -12.48
CA PHE A 146 5.11 11.99 -11.33
C PHE A 146 4.98 12.78 -10.03
N LYS A 147 3.79 13.25 -9.71
CA LYS A 147 3.49 13.94 -8.44
C LYS A 147 3.74 13.09 -7.18
N GLY A 148 3.97 11.79 -7.35
CA GLY A 148 4.35 10.89 -6.27
C GLY A 148 5.84 10.92 -5.92
N ASN A 149 6.67 11.67 -6.64
CA ASN A 149 8.12 11.73 -6.43
C ASN A 149 8.50 12.24 -5.02
N VAL A 150 9.65 11.78 -4.55
CA VAL A 150 10.40 12.43 -3.48
C VAL A 150 10.99 13.73 -4.01
N ASP A 151 10.92 14.82 -3.24
CA ASP A 151 11.66 16.05 -3.47
C ASP A 151 13.11 15.87 -2.95
N PRO A 152 14.11 15.82 -3.83
CA PRO A 152 15.50 15.62 -3.39
C PRO A 152 15.99 16.69 -2.42
N LYS A 153 15.54 17.95 -2.56
CA LYS A 153 15.95 19.04 -1.67
C LYS A 153 15.42 18.86 -0.26
N LYS A 154 14.17 18.40 -0.11
CA LYS A 154 13.59 18.09 1.19
C LYS A 154 14.30 16.90 1.84
N LEU A 155 14.59 15.86 1.05
CA LEU A 155 15.33 14.70 1.52
C LEU A 155 16.74 15.08 1.95
N ASP A 156 17.47 15.83 1.14
CA ASP A 156 18.82 16.32 1.46
C ASP A 156 18.85 17.13 2.75
N ALA A 157 17.86 17.99 2.97
CA ALA A 157 17.75 18.77 4.20
C ALA A 157 17.57 17.87 5.43
N VAL A 158 16.73 16.83 5.34
CA VAL A 158 16.55 15.87 6.42
C VAL A 158 17.84 15.10 6.70
N LEU A 159 18.52 14.64 5.66
CA LEU A 159 19.78 13.88 5.78
C LEU A 159 20.91 14.73 6.32
N ALA A 160 21.04 16.00 5.89
CA ALA A 160 22.08 16.90 6.36
C ALA A 160 22.04 17.13 7.89
N GLU A 161 20.84 17.15 8.46
CA GLU A 161 20.66 17.38 9.89
C GLU A 161 20.63 16.11 10.74
N ASN A 162 20.29 14.96 10.14
CA ASN A 162 19.89 13.77 10.90
C ASN A 162 20.43 12.45 10.33
N ALA A 163 21.51 12.45 9.56
CA ALA A 163 21.99 11.25 8.86
C ALA A 163 22.26 10.05 9.79
N ASP A 164 22.70 10.31 11.00
CA ASP A 164 22.95 9.29 12.03
C ASP A 164 21.69 8.66 12.64
N LYS A 165 20.52 9.27 12.38
CA LYS A 165 19.20 8.81 12.87
C LYS A 165 18.29 8.29 11.76
N VAL A 166 18.75 8.24 10.52
CA VAL A 166 17.99 7.76 9.38
C VAL A 166 18.36 6.31 9.06
N PRO A 167 17.59 5.32 9.51
CA PRO A 167 17.91 3.91 9.27
C PRO A 167 17.68 3.50 7.81
N PHE A 168 16.71 4.12 7.13
CA PHE A 168 16.35 3.88 5.73
C PHE A 168 15.42 4.96 5.20
N ILE A 169 15.23 4.99 3.89
CA ILE A 169 14.27 5.84 3.18
C ILE A 169 13.16 4.96 2.63
N ILE A 170 11.90 5.42 2.70
CA ILE A 170 10.75 4.71 2.12
C ILE A 170 10.27 5.45 0.87
N VAL A 171 10.11 4.71 -0.23
CA VAL A 171 9.44 5.23 -1.41
C VAL A 171 8.18 4.40 -1.68
N THR A 172 7.02 5.01 -1.47
CA THR A 172 5.72 4.41 -1.72
C THR A 172 5.37 4.51 -3.20
N VAL A 173 5.21 3.35 -3.86
CA VAL A 173 4.94 3.23 -5.29
C VAL A 173 3.64 2.40 -5.48
N THR A 174 2.55 2.93 -5.96
CA THR A 174 2.32 4.34 -6.25
C THR A 174 2.06 5.11 -4.95
N ASN A 175 2.29 6.44 -4.92
CA ASN A 175 2.10 7.24 -3.71
C ASN A 175 0.61 7.36 -3.36
N ASN A 176 0.14 6.49 -2.47
CA ASN A 176 -1.27 6.40 -2.08
C ASN A 176 -1.79 7.71 -1.47
N THR A 177 -1.06 8.28 -0.52
CA THR A 177 -1.44 9.53 0.20
C THR A 177 -1.57 10.72 -0.75
N ALA A 178 -0.80 10.75 -1.83
CA ALA A 178 -0.94 11.76 -2.88
C ALA A 178 -1.98 11.38 -3.96
N GLY A 179 -2.92 10.49 -3.66
CA GLY A 179 -3.98 10.07 -4.59
C GLY A 179 -3.53 9.02 -5.61
N GLY A 180 -2.60 8.14 -5.26
CA GLY A 180 -2.10 7.08 -6.14
C GLY A 180 -1.16 7.59 -7.24
N GLN A 181 -0.50 8.73 -7.02
CA GLN A 181 0.37 9.35 -8.01
C GLN A 181 1.62 8.51 -8.29
N PRO A 182 2.04 8.41 -9.56
CA PRO A 182 3.22 7.63 -9.93
C PRO A 182 4.51 8.28 -9.48
N VAL A 183 5.52 7.44 -9.28
CA VAL A 183 6.92 7.81 -9.02
C VAL A 183 7.75 7.49 -10.25
N SER A 184 8.64 8.38 -10.66
CA SER A 184 9.50 8.15 -11.82
C SER A 184 10.66 7.22 -11.48
N MET A 185 11.08 6.41 -12.47
CA MET A 185 12.28 5.59 -12.35
C MET A 185 13.56 6.42 -12.17
N GLN A 186 13.56 7.66 -12.68
CA GLN A 186 14.66 8.58 -12.45
C GLN A 186 14.73 8.97 -10.98
N ASN A 187 13.62 9.37 -10.38
CA ASN A 187 13.56 9.74 -8.95
C ASN A 187 13.96 8.57 -8.03
N LEU A 188 13.53 7.33 -8.38
CA LEU A 188 13.96 6.13 -7.64
C LEU A 188 15.47 5.87 -7.69
N ARG A 189 16.18 6.39 -8.69
CA ARG A 189 17.65 6.27 -8.78
C ARG A 189 18.38 7.42 -8.09
N GLU A 190 17.73 8.55 -7.94
CA GLU A 190 18.25 9.75 -7.28
C GLU A 190 18.16 9.67 -5.75
N VAL A 191 17.14 8.95 -5.24
CA VAL A 191 16.91 8.68 -3.83
C VAL A 191 17.76 7.51 -3.32
#